data_b9a2fd6fac3bd245ef75510219ebbd99
#
_entry.id   b9a2fd6fac3bd245ef75510219ebbd99
#
_cell.length_a   1.000
_cell.length_b   1.000
_cell.length_c   1.000
_cell.angle_alpha   90.00
_cell.angle_beta   90.00
_cell.angle_gamma   90.00
#
_symmetry.space_group_name_H-M   'P 1'
#
loop_
_entity.id
_entity.type
_entity.pdbx_description
1 polymer ?
#
loop_
_entity_poly.entity_id
_entity_poly.type
_entity_poly.pdbx_seq_one_letter_code
_entity_poly.pdbx_strand_id
1 'polypeptide(L)'
;MKLINALQSKPTLLLIMMIAVISILVIGVVVVLLFRLASEKKVTKAALELKRITNSIRAGLVHFNLEDYRILYASQGFYEMLGYDKSSAKAESKFTLLDFIDSRDTHFLESLKEQMENEVIRCETRMISKAGNVLHTLMTGNKALTKDGKHTLSVVLVDISEQKLMQELILLEGERYRIATEISKDVLFEYHLQKDEMIFTDKFRELFGYNPIICDFYSCSELRRNSIHPDDWGIYLELCEELKQGKSIIEAEFRIKGKMNEYIWCQLIGKTIYDDDKNPIRIIGKLVNIDTQKRELEALEYKATRDPLTGVYNKEITIKKIDKFISGNRNGLHVLMFVDFDDFKKINDTYGHLLGDKVLIHVIGCIKERFHEGEIIGRIGGDEFVVFVGNITNINEVLNNAKQLKEALDTVFDYNDQSIKISASIGISVYPESGHHYEQLIYNADQALYQVKEKGKNDFMVYKPAI
;
A
#
# COMPACT_ATOMS: atom_id res chain seq x y z
N MET A 1 -18.15 -10.20 -8.70
CA MET A 1 -17.76 -9.49 -9.92
C MET A 1 -18.77 -9.59 -11.06
N LYS A 2 -19.22 -10.78 -11.51
CA LYS A 2 -20.21 -10.87 -12.63
C LYS A 2 -21.58 -10.21 -12.35
N LEU A 3 -22.03 -10.16 -11.10
CA LEU A 3 -23.33 -9.55 -10.74
C LEU A 3 -23.25 -8.03 -10.60
N ILE A 4 -22.13 -7.49 -10.15
CA ILE A 4 -21.92 -6.03 -9.95
C ILE A 4 -21.79 -5.32 -11.30
N ASN A 5 -21.09 -5.93 -12.27
CA ASN A 5 -21.01 -5.40 -13.63
C ASN A 5 -22.36 -5.42 -14.38
N ALA A 6 -23.25 -6.35 -14.04
CA ALA A 6 -24.59 -6.41 -14.62
C ALA A 6 -25.56 -5.34 -14.08
N LEU A 7 -25.32 -4.82 -12.88
CA LEU A 7 -26.16 -3.79 -12.25
C LEU A 7 -25.74 -2.36 -12.63
N GLN A 8 -24.47 -2.12 -12.87
CA GLN A 8 -23.96 -0.80 -13.33
C GLN A 8 -24.21 -0.54 -14.82
N SER A 9 -24.37 -1.61 -15.62
CA SER A 9 -24.62 -1.47 -17.06
C SER A 9 -26.12 -1.27 -17.42
N LYS A 10 -27.04 -1.50 -16.49
CA LYS A 10 -28.47 -1.45 -16.77
C LYS A 10 -29.05 -0.09 -17.14
N PRO A 11 -28.73 1.05 -16.51
CA PRO A 11 -29.35 2.33 -16.91
C PRO A 11 -28.85 2.81 -18.27
N THR A 12 -27.60 2.61 -18.60
CA THR A 12 -27.06 2.95 -19.93
C THR A 12 -27.54 2.01 -21.01
N LEU A 13 -27.63 0.72 -20.72
CA LEU A 13 -28.17 -0.27 -21.66
C LEU A 13 -29.68 -0.04 -21.91
N LEU A 14 -30.43 0.29 -20.84
CA LEU A 14 -31.86 0.63 -20.95
C LEU A 14 -32.07 1.93 -21.74
N LEU A 15 -31.21 2.92 -21.53
CA LEU A 15 -31.23 4.17 -22.28
C LEU A 15 -30.89 3.94 -23.77
N ILE A 16 -29.89 3.13 -24.06
CA ILE A 16 -29.49 2.74 -25.41
C ILE A 16 -30.61 1.90 -26.09
N MET A 17 -31.20 0.94 -25.36
CA MET A 17 -32.34 0.18 -25.87
C MET A 17 -33.59 1.09 -26.11
N MET A 18 -33.89 2.01 -25.21
CA MET A 18 -34.97 3.03 -25.44
C MET A 18 -34.69 3.93 -26.64
N ILE A 19 -33.45 4.41 -26.78
CA ILE A 19 -33.03 5.22 -27.93
C ILE A 19 -33.11 4.39 -29.23
N ALA A 20 -32.68 3.13 -29.23
CA ALA A 20 -32.77 2.23 -30.37
C ALA A 20 -34.23 1.88 -30.71
N VAL A 21 -35.08 1.60 -29.73
CA VAL A 21 -36.53 1.33 -29.94
C VAL A 21 -37.24 2.58 -30.45
N ILE A 22 -36.97 3.75 -29.89
CA ILE A 22 -37.52 5.02 -30.35
C ILE A 22 -37.04 5.32 -31.79
N SER A 23 -35.77 5.05 -32.09
CA SER A 23 -35.21 5.24 -33.42
C SER A 23 -35.83 4.29 -34.45
N ILE A 24 -36.05 3.02 -34.11
CA ILE A 24 -36.70 2.03 -34.97
C ILE A 24 -38.17 2.41 -35.22
N LEU A 25 -38.90 2.84 -34.19
CA LEU A 25 -40.29 3.36 -34.33
C LEU A 25 -40.36 4.61 -35.23
N VAL A 26 -39.43 5.52 -35.06
CA VAL A 26 -39.33 6.73 -35.86
C VAL A 26 -39.03 6.39 -37.33
N ILE A 27 -38.10 5.46 -37.60
CA ILE A 27 -37.78 5.01 -38.97
C ILE A 27 -38.97 4.29 -39.60
N GLY A 28 -39.63 3.40 -38.89
CA GLY A 28 -40.81 2.69 -39.37
C GLY A 28 -41.93 3.66 -39.75
N VAL A 29 -42.17 4.66 -38.89
CA VAL A 29 -43.16 5.73 -39.17
C VAL A 29 -42.72 6.60 -40.34
N VAL A 30 -41.43 6.94 -40.44
CA VAL A 30 -40.88 7.76 -41.53
C VAL A 30 -40.99 7.03 -42.87
N VAL A 31 -40.61 5.75 -42.94
CA VAL A 31 -40.69 4.95 -44.17
C VAL A 31 -42.13 4.71 -44.59
N VAL A 32 -43.05 4.39 -43.69
CA VAL A 32 -44.49 4.21 -43.97
C VAL A 32 -45.13 5.53 -44.37
N LEU A 33 -44.75 6.64 -43.74
CA LEU A 33 -45.23 7.97 -44.15
C LEU A 33 -44.68 8.40 -45.50
N LEU A 34 -43.39 8.18 -45.80
CA LEU A 34 -42.80 8.46 -47.11
C LEU A 34 -43.48 7.66 -48.24
N PHE A 35 -43.83 6.39 -48.02
CA PHE A 35 -44.58 5.59 -48.99
C PHE A 35 -46.03 6.00 -49.14
N ARG A 36 -46.75 6.38 -48.07
CA ARG A 36 -48.13 6.91 -48.14
C ARG A 36 -48.19 8.30 -48.76
N LEU A 37 -47.22 9.15 -48.52
CA LEU A 37 -47.18 10.53 -48.94
C LEU A 37 -46.77 10.72 -50.40
N ALA A 38 -46.19 9.68 -51.03
CA ALA A 38 -45.97 9.70 -52.50
C ALA A 38 -47.30 9.65 -53.30
N SER A 39 -48.45 9.39 -52.65
CA SER A 39 -49.73 9.19 -53.31
C SER A 39 -50.76 10.36 -53.22
N GLU A 40 -50.54 11.42 -52.38
CA GLU A 40 -51.49 12.51 -52.24
C GLU A 40 -50.90 13.90 -51.94
N LYS A 41 -51.45 14.95 -52.50
CA LYS A 41 -51.03 16.38 -52.40
C LYS A 41 -51.07 17.03 -50.99
N LYS A 42 -51.22 16.30 -49.91
CA LYS A 42 -51.09 16.77 -48.50
C LYS A 42 -49.66 16.75 -47.97
N VAL A 43 -48.73 16.52 -48.84
CA VAL A 43 -47.34 16.17 -48.59
C VAL A 43 -46.48 17.28 -47.94
N THR A 44 -46.76 18.53 -48.15
CA THR A 44 -45.84 19.62 -47.80
C THR A 44 -45.76 19.90 -46.28
N LYS A 45 -46.88 19.80 -45.56
CA LYS A 45 -46.91 20.11 -44.13
C LYS A 45 -46.30 18.99 -43.26
N ALA A 46 -46.61 17.72 -43.57
CA ALA A 46 -46.06 16.55 -42.88
C ALA A 46 -44.58 16.35 -43.20
N ALA A 47 -44.14 16.61 -44.43
CA ALA A 47 -42.72 16.58 -44.81
C ALA A 47 -41.90 17.65 -44.07
N LEU A 48 -42.50 18.82 -43.78
CA LEU A 48 -41.82 19.87 -43.00
C LEU A 48 -41.72 19.52 -41.52
N GLU A 49 -42.73 18.90 -40.93
CA GLU A 49 -42.70 18.40 -39.55
C GLU A 49 -41.69 17.24 -39.40
N LEU A 50 -41.72 16.31 -40.34
CA LEU A 50 -40.76 15.21 -40.39
C LEU A 50 -39.31 15.73 -40.46
N LYS A 51 -39.07 16.73 -41.31
CA LYS A 51 -37.79 17.39 -41.46
C LYS A 51 -37.36 18.12 -40.18
N ARG A 52 -38.29 18.68 -39.41
CA ARG A 52 -38.02 19.28 -38.10
C ARG A 52 -37.62 18.22 -37.08
N ILE A 53 -38.33 17.09 -37.00
CA ILE A 53 -38.06 15.99 -36.09
C ILE A 53 -36.71 15.37 -36.43
N THR A 54 -36.44 15.07 -37.71
CA THR A 54 -35.14 14.48 -38.12
C THR A 54 -33.96 15.43 -37.91
N ASN A 55 -34.19 16.75 -37.99
CA ASN A 55 -33.13 17.73 -37.73
C ASN A 55 -32.93 18.02 -36.24
N SER A 56 -33.88 17.66 -35.37
CA SER A 56 -33.71 17.80 -33.91
C SER A 56 -32.98 16.63 -33.25
N ILE A 57 -32.87 15.49 -33.93
CA ILE A 57 -32.15 14.30 -33.46
C ILE A 57 -30.68 14.45 -33.87
N ARG A 58 -29.76 14.43 -32.92
CA ARG A 58 -28.29 14.36 -33.14
C ARG A 58 -27.88 13.00 -33.73
N ALA A 59 -28.53 12.56 -34.79
CA ALA A 59 -28.28 11.29 -35.44
C ALA A 59 -28.37 11.51 -36.98
N GLY A 60 -27.53 10.80 -37.71
CA GLY A 60 -27.56 10.76 -39.15
C GLY A 60 -28.62 9.77 -39.64
N LEU A 61 -29.59 10.24 -40.42
CA LEU A 61 -30.51 9.37 -41.17
C LEU A 61 -29.99 9.21 -42.59
N VAL A 62 -29.79 7.96 -43.03
CA VAL A 62 -29.33 7.67 -44.39
C VAL A 62 -30.20 6.59 -45.00
N HIS A 63 -30.62 6.80 -46.26
CA HIS A 63 -31.31 5.81 -47.08
C HIS A 63 -30.44 5.53 -48.32
N PHE A 64 -30.06 4.30 -48.54
CA PHE A 64 -29.15 3.92 -49.62
C PHE A 64 -29.53 2.60 -50.28
N ASN A 65 -29.06 2.42 -51.51
CA ASN A 65 -29.22 1.17 -52.25
C ASN A 65 -28.20 0.13 -51.79
N LEU A 66 -28.63 -1.10 -51.56
CA LEU A 66 -27.78 -2.19 -51.11
C LEU A 66 -26.88 -2.82 -52.20
N GLU A 67 -27.22 -2.56 -53.50
CA GLU A 67 -26.41 -3.14 -54.61
C GLU A 67 -25.13 -2.33 -54.85
N ASP A 68 -25.25 -0.97 -54.85
CA ASP A 68 -24.16 -0.06 -55.18
C ASP A 68 -23.80 0.91 -54.04
N TYR A 69 -24.47 0.78 -52.88
CA TYR A 69 -24.31 1.64 -51.68
C TYR A 69 -24.57 3.12 -51.94
N ARG A 70 -25.19 3.47 -53.04
CA ARG A 70 -25.51 4.85 -53.42
C ARG A 70 -26.51 5.46 -52.43
N ILE A 71 -26.16 6.62 -51.90
CA ILE A 71 -27.05 7.39 -51.02
C ILE A 71 -28.21 7.98 -51.82
N LEU A 72 -29.42 7.56 -51.47
CA LEU A 72 -30.67 8.07 -52.05
C LEU A 72 -31.18 9.26 -51.23
N TYR A 73 -30.95 9.26 -49.93
CA TYR A 73 -31.30 10.37 -49.04
C TYR A 73 -30.34 10.35 -47.83
N ALA A 74 -29.92 11.54 -47.38
CA ALA A 74 -29.27 11.74 -46.12
C ALA A 74 -29.82 13.00 -45.41
N SER A 75 -30.00 12.88 -44.10
CA SER A 75 -30.46 14.00 -43.28
C SER A 75 -29.34 15.04 -43.09
N GLN A 76 -29.73 16.23 -42.64
CA GLN A 76 -28.78 17.27 -42.29
C GLN A 76 -27.85 16.80 -41.13
N GLY A 77 -28.41 16.09 -40.14
CA GLY A 77 -27.66 15.54 -39.03
C GLY A 77 -26.54 14.55 -39.44
N PHE A 78 -26.73 13.83 -40.57
CA PHE A 78 -25.65 12.97 -41.11
C PHE A 78 -24.45 13.80 -41.56
N TYR A 79 -24.69 14.87 -42.31
CA TYR A 79 -23.60 15.73 -42.77
C TYR A 79 -22.95 16.52 -41.66
N GLU A 80 -23.77 17.04 -40.73
CA GLU A 80 -23.26 17.75 -39.55
C GLU A 80 -22.38 16.84 -38.65
N MET A 81 -22.80 15.60 -38.44
CA MET A 81 -22.01 14.59 -37.67
C MET A 81 -20.63 14.36 -38.31
N LEU A 82 -20.58 14.34 -39.65
CA LEU A 82 -19.34 14.13 -40.39
C LEU A 82 -18.59 15.44 -40.73
N GLY A 83 -19.12 16.61 -40.32
CA GLY A 83 -18.50 17.91 -40.53
C GLY A 83 -18.61 18.42 -41.97
N TYR A 84 -19.58 17.95 -42.73
CA TYR A 84 -19.86 18.43 -44.08
C TYR A 84 -21.01 19.46 -44.08
N ASP A 85 -20.87 20.48 -44.92
CA ASP A 85 -21.99 21.39 -45.19
C ASP A 85 -22.93 20.78 -46.27
N LYS A 86 -24.22 20.72 -45.98
CA LYS A 86 -25.23 20.19 -46.90
C LYS A 86 -25.32 20.93 -48.24
N SER A 87 -24.96 22.21 -48.26
CA SER A 87 -24.94 23.02 -49.48
C SER A 87 -23.84 22.55 -50.46
N SER A 88 -22.70 22.13 -49.91
CA SER A 88 -21.59 21.55 -50.68
C SER A 88 -21.86 20.11 -51.14
N ALA A 89 -22.66 19.34 -50.37
CA ALA A 89 -23.02 17.97 -50.70
C ALA A 89 -24.12 17.83 -51.78
N LYS A 90 -24.93 18.85 -51.99
CA LYS A 90 -25.94 18.85 -53.06
C LYS A 90 -25.35 18.90 -54.48
N ALA A 91 -24.12 19.33 -54.64
CA ALA A 91 -23.45 19.40 -55.95
C ALA A 91 -22.89 18.03 -56.39
N GLU A 92 -22.84 17.02 -55.50
CA GLU A 92 -22.19 15.72 -55.74
C GLU A 92 -23.22 14.58 -55.60
N SER A 93 -24.12 14.45 -56.57
CA SER A 93 -25.11 13.35 -56.63
C SER A 93 -24.49 11.94 -56.87
N LYS A 94 -23.23 11.73 -56.49
CA LYS A 94 -22.46 10.51 -56.74
C LYS A 94 -21.92 9.84 -55.50
N PHE A 95 -22.17 10.35 -54.29
CA PHE A 95 -21.63 9.71 -53.07
C PHE A 95 -22.30 8.36 -52.78
N THR A 96 -21.44 7.39 -52.45
CA THR A 96 -21.83 6.13 -51.83
C THR A 96 -21.62 6.21 -50.32
N LEU A 97 -22.29 5.37 -49.56
CA LEU A 97 -22.04 5.28 -48.11
C LEU A 97 -20.58 4.89 -47.80
N LEU A 98 -19.98 4.13 -48.69
CA LEU A 98 -18.60 3.66 -48.57
C LEU A 98 -17.57 4.80 -48.62
N ASP A 99 -17.89 5.93 -49.28
CA ASP A 99 -17.00 7.08 -49.32
C ASP A 99 -16.77 7.74 -47.94
N PHE A 100 -17.65 7.45 -46.98
CA PHE A 100 -17.59 7.94 -45.60
C PHE A 100 -17.09 6.89 -44.60
N ILE A 101 -16.85 5.65 -45.03
CA ILE A 101 -16.38 4.56 -44.15
C ILE A 101 -14.87 4.52 -44.19
N ASP A 102 -14.26 4.32 -43.02
CA ASP A 102 -12.81 4.12 -42.92
C ASP A 102 -12.39 2.85 -43.69
N SER A 103 -11.47 3.00 -44.64
CA SER A 103 -10.97 1.90 -45.48
C SER A 103 -10.39 0.71 -44.68
N ARG A 104 -10.03 0.96 -43.42
CA ARG A 104 -9.54 -0.06 -42.48
C ARG A 104 -10.68 -0.83 -41.80
N ASP A 105 -11.96 -0.41 -42.02
CA ASP A 105 -13.11 -1.10 -41.42
C ASP A 105 -13.61 -2.23 -42.34
N THR A 106 -12.81 -3.27 -42.45
CA THR A 106 -13.11 -4.44 -43.28
C THR A 106 -14.33 -5.24 -42.80
N HIS A 107 -14.64 -5.15 -41.50
CA HIS A 107 -15.76 -5.88 -40.87
C HIS A 107 -17.14 -5.31 -41.21
N PHE A 108 -17.21 -4.04 -41.61
CA PHE A 108 -18.51 -3.40 -41.91
C PHE A 108 -19.30 -4.15 -42.98
N LEU A 109 -18.66 -4.45 -44.13
CA LEU A 109 -19.32 -5.13 -45.25
C LEU A 109 -19.66 -6.59 -44.92
N GLU A 110 -18.82 -7.28 -44.12
CA GLU A 110 -19.08 -8.63 -43.66
C GLU A 110 -20.26 -8.67 -42.71
N SER A 111 -20.25 -7.81 -41.66
CA SER A 111 -21.36 -7.65 -40.71
C SER A 111 -22.68 -7.25 -41.39
N LEU A 112 -22.62 -6.39 -42.41
CA LEU A 112 -23.78 -6.02 -43.17
C LEU A 112 -24.34 -7.23 -43.96
N LYS A 113 -23.48 -8.02 -44.59
CA LYS A 113 -23.88 -9.23 -45.36
C LYS A 113 -24.45 -10.31 -44.44
N GLU A 114 -23.82 -10.59 -43.29
CA GLU A 114 -24.30 -11.57 -42.34
C GLU A 114 -25.68 -11.24 -41.79
N GLN A 115 -26.01 -9.97 -41.64
CA GLN A 115 -27.29 -9.52 -41.13
C GLN A 115 -28.34 -9.30 -42.26
N MET A 116 -27.97 -9.61 -43.49
CA MET A 116 -28.88 -9.41 -44.67
C MET A 116 -30.16 -10.24 -44.59
N GLU A 117 -30.19 -11.33 -43.81
CA GLU A 117 -31.40 -12.14 -43.60
C GLU A 117 -32.32 -11.59 -42.49
N ASN A 118 -31.82 -10.69 -41.66
CA ASN A 118 -32.57 -10.12 -40.55
C ASN A 118 -33.47 -8.96 -41.01
N GLU A 119 -34.62 -8.76 -40.36
CA GLU A 119 -35.50 -7.62 -40.61
C GLU A 119 -34.85 -6.30 -40.16
N VAL A 120 -34.07 -6.34 -39.08
CA VAL A 120 -33.34 -5.20 -38.50
C VAL A 120 -31.86 -5.47 -38.61
N ILE A 121 -31.14 -4.55 -39.21
CA ILE A 121 -29.68 -4.57 -39.29
C ILE A 121 -29.10 -3.66 -38.21
N ARG A 122 -28.11 -4.16 -37.48
CA ARG A 122 -27.40 -3.38 -36.48
C ARG A 122 -25.90 -3.70 -36.56
N CYS A 123 -25.10 -2.68 -36.91
CA CYS A 123 -23.66 -2.85 -36.97
C CYS A 123 -22.94 -1.59 -36.48
N GLU A 124 -21.77 -1.77 -35.91
CA GLU A 124 -20.83 -0.70 -35.61
C GLU A 124 -19.94 -0.49 -36.83
N THR A 125 -19.63 0.76 -37.13
CA THR A 125 -18.72 1.10 -38.23
C THR A 125 -17.91 2.33 -37.89
N ARG A 126 -16.74 2.46 -38.50
CA ARG A 126 -15.89 3.64 -38.40
C ARG A 126 -16.09 4.50 -39.60
N MET A 127 -16.57 5.72 -39.39
CA MET A 127 -16.74 6.72 -40.43
C MET A 127 -15.64 7.77 -40.37
N ILE A 128 -15.32 8.35 -41.54
CA ILE A 128 -14.31 9.41 -41.63
C ILE A 128 -15.03 10.74 -41.83
N SER A 129 -14.74 11.70 -40.94
CA SER A 129 -15.21 13.08 -41.06
C SER A 129 -14.46 13.84 -42.16
N LYS A 130 -14.98 14.97 -42.59
CA LYS A 130 -14.32 15.88 -43.53
C LYS A 130 -12.94 16.34 -43.09
N ALA A 131 -12.73 16.44 -41.79
CA ALA A 131 -11.44 16.78 -41.20
C ALA A 131 -10.46 15.60 -41.13
N GLY A 132 -10.85 14.40 -41.56
CA GLY A 132 -10.03 13.17 -41.48
C GLY A 132 -10.12 12.46 -40.13
N ASN A 133 -10.95 12.92 -39.19
CA ASN A 133 -11.13 12.25 -37.91
C ASN A 133 -11.99 11.00 -38.05
N VAL A 134 -11.63 9.94 -37.34
CA VAL A 134 -12.41 8.69 -37.27
C VAL A 134 -13.51 8.85 -36.22
N LEU A 135 -14.77 8.63 -36.62
CA LEU A 135 -15.93 8.55 -35.73
C LEU A 135 -16.38 7.11 -35.64
N HIS A 136 -16.58 6.63 -34.40
CA HIS A 136 -17.25 5.35 -34.16
C HIS A 136 -18.75 5.55 -34.22
N THR A 137 -19.42 4.89 -35.16
CA THR A 137 -20.86 5.03 -35.36
C THR A 137 -21.57 3.71 -35.17
N LEU A 138 -22.73 3.77 -34.53
CA LEU A 138 -23.69 2.66 -34.49
C LEU A 138 -24.73 2.86 -35.57
N MET A 139 -24.81 1.97 -36.54
CA MET A 139 -25.77 1.93 -37.58
C MET A 139 -26.90 0.96 -37.22
N THR A 140 -28.14 1.42 -37.24
CA THR A 140 -29.31 0.60 -37.03
C THR A 140 -30.35 0.93 -38.07
N GLY A 141 -30.94 -0.07 -38.76
CA GLY A 141 -31.91 0.22 -39.80
C GLY A 141 -32.67 -1.01 -40.32
N ASN A 142 -33.63 -0.73 -41.20
CA ASN A 142 -34.51 -1.72 -41.78
C ASN A 142 -34.41 -1.75 -43.29
N LYS A 143 -34.54 -2.94 -43.86
CA LYS A 143 -34.65 -3.14 -45.32
C LYS A 143 -36.00 -2.72 -45.86
N ALA A 144 -35.98 -2.24 -47.06
CA ALA A 144 -37.16 -2.00 -47.84
C ALA A 144 -36.94 -2.44 -49.31
N LEU A 145 -38.01 -2.82 -49.96
CA LEU A 145 -38.00 -3.14 -51.38
C LEU A 145 -38.60 -1.96 -52.15
N THR A 146 -37.90 -1.47 -53.14
CA THR A 146 -38.45 -0.41 -54.01
C THR A 146 -39.46 -1.04 -54.99
N LYS A 147 -40.31 -0.15 -55.63
CA LYS A 147 -41.26 -0.60 -56.64
C LYS A 147 -40.61 -1.32 -57.85
N ASP A 148 -39.35 -0.99 -58.11
CA ASP A 148 -38.54 -1.59 -59.19
C ASP A 148 -37.78 -2.86 -58.74
N GLY A 149 -38.13 -3.44 -57.57
CA GLY A 149 -37.55 -4.69 -57.06
C GLY A 149 -36.16 -4.57 -56.49
N LYS A 150 -35.61 -3.35 -56.30
CA LYS A 150 -34.27 -3.16 -55.69
C LYS A 150 -34.35 -3.11 -54.17
N HIS A 151 -33.38 -3.70 -53.53
CA HIS A 151 -33.23 -3.68 -52.08
C HIS A 151 -32.58 -2.36 -51.63
N THR A 152 -33.20 -1.68 -50.68
CA THR A 152 -32.68 -0.46 -50.06
C THR A 152 -32.62 -0.63 -48.54
N LEU A 153 -31.79 0.16 -47.89
CA LEU A 153 -31.65 0.18 -46.43
C LEU A 153 -31.84 1.62 -45.90
N SER A 154 -32.72 1.76 -44.94
CA SER A 154 -32.89 3.01 -44.17
C SER A 154 -32.27 2.83 -42.81
N VAL A 155 -31.27 3.66 -42.50
CA VAL A 155 -30.47 3.53 -41.25
C VAL A 155 -30.46 4.83 -40.48
N VAL A 156 -30.36 4.68 -39.17
CA VAL A 156 -29.95 5.73 -38.23
C VAL A 156 -28.52 5.46 -37.86
N LEU A 157 -27.70 6.48 -37.93
CA LEU A 157 -26.31 6.49 -37.52
C LEU A 157 -26.18 7.35 -36.25
N VAL A 158 -25.64 6.79 -35.21
CA VAL A 158 -25.39 7.48 -33.93
C VAL A 158 -23.89 7.49 -33.67
N ASP A 159 -23.34 8.66 -33.38
CA ASP A 159 -21.94 8.78 -32.95
C ASP A 159 -21.80 8.21 -31.53
N ILE A 160 -21.01 7.19 -31.41
CA ILE A 160 -20.69 6.50 -30.15
C ILE A 160 -19.21 6.68 -29.76
N SER A 161 -18.49 7.65 -30.36
CA SER A 161 -17.06 7.85 -30.15
C SER A 161 -16.73 8.20 -28.70
N GLU A 162 -17.51 9.09 -28.08
CA GLU A 162 -17.33 9.46 -26.68
C GLU A 162 -17.58 8.26 -25.76
N GLN A 163 -18.61 7.48 -26.06
CA GLN A 163 -18.92 6.27 -25.29
C GLN A 163 -17.80 5.22 -25.40
N LYS A 164 -17.25 5.00 -26.60
CA LYS A 164 -16.14 4.10 -26.83
C LYS A 164 -14.89 4.56 -26.09
N LEU A 165 -14.57 5.85 -26.16
CA LEU A 165 -13.43 6.43 -25.43
C LEU A 165 -13.58 6.26 -23.93
N MET A 166 -14.76 6.54 -23.38
CA MET A 166 -15.02 6.37 -21.94
C MET A 166 -14.88 4.90 -21.52
N GLN A 167 -15.40 4.00 -22.34
CA GLN A 167 -15.30 2.55 -22.09
C GLN A 167 -13.84 2.09 -22.10
N GLU A 168 -13.05 2.57 -23.06
CA GLU A 168 -11.61 2.26 -23.16
C GLU A 168 -10.82 2.81 -21.97
N LEU A 169 -11.13 4.05 -21.55
CA LEU A 169 -10.52 4.66 -20.37
C LEU A 169 -10.82 3.85 -19.09
N ILE A 170 -12.07 3.42 -18.90
CA ILE A 170 -12.46 2.60 -17.74
C ILE A 170 -11.70 1.26 -17.75
N LEU A 171 -11.58 0.62 -18.91
CA LEU A 171 -10.83 -0.64 -19.05
C LEU A 171 -9.34 -0.42 -18.74
N LEU A 172 -8.74 0.63 -19.28
CA LEU A 172 -7.34 0.97 -19.06
C LEU A 172 -7.05 1.29 -17.59
N GLU A 173 -7.92 2.06 -16.93
CA GLU A 173 -7.80 2.34 -15.50
C GLU A 173 -7.97 1.07 -14.65
N GLY A 174 -8.92 0.23 -15.00
CA GLY A 174 -9.11 -1.07 -14.34
C GLY A 174 -7.89 -1.97 -14.48
N GLU A 175 -7.27 -2.01 -15.66
CA GLU A 175 -6.05 -2.79 -15.89
C GLU A 175 -4.84 -2.21 -15.14
N ARG A 176 -4.67 -0.90 -15.14
CA ARG A 176 -3.63 -0.23 -14.33
C ARG A 176 -3.77 -0.55 -12.84
N TYR A 177 -5.00 -0.48 -12.33
CA TYR A 177 -5.27 -0.82 -10.93
C TYR A 177 -4.95 -2.29 -10.63
N ARG A 178 -5.33 -3.22 -11.53
CA ARG A 178 -5.04 -4.65 -11.40
C ARG A 178 -3.54 -4.92 -11.38
N ILE A 179 -2.79 -4.34 -12.33
CA ILE A 179 -1.34 -4.51 -12.40
C ILE A 179 -0.66 -3.92 -11.16
N ALA A 180 -1.05 -2.73 -10.72
CA ALA A 180 -0.52 -2.12 -9.49
C ALA A 180 -0.75 -3.00 -8.25
N THR A 181 -1.94 -3.62 -8.17
CA THR A 181 -2.31 -4.53 -7.08
C THR A 181 -1.51 -5.85 -7.14
N GLU A 182 -1.28 -6.40 -8.33
CA GLU A 182 -0.50 -7.63 -8.52
C GLU A 182 0.99 -7.45 -8.20
N ILE A 183 1.57 -6.30 -8.57
CA ILE A 183 2.98 -5.96 -8.30
C ILE A 183 3.19 -5.57 -6.85
N SER A 184 2.25 -4.89 -6.23
CA SER A 184 2.32 -4.53 -4.82
C SER A 184 2.40 -5.79 -3.96
N LYS A 185 3.29 -5.79 -2.98
CA LYS A 185 3.36 -6.83 -1.94
C LYS A 185 2.29 -6.65 -0.86
N ASP A 186 1.57 -5.54 -0.88
CA ASP A 186 0.59 -5.18 0.12
C ASP A 186 -0.73 -5.95 -0.07
N VAL A 187 -1.41 -6.20 1.01
CA VAL A 187 -2.78 -6.72 1.03
C VAL A 187 -3.73 -5.53 0.97
N LEU A 188 -4.51 -5.39 -0.09
CA LEU A 188 -5.54 -4.36 -0.14
C LEU A 188 -6.80 -4.84 0.58
N PHE A 189 -7.54 -3.90 1.16
CA PHE A 189 -8.82 -4.20 1.79
C PHE A 189 -9.88 -3.15 1.49
N GLU A 190 -11.13 -3.59 1.57
CA GLU A 190 -12.32 -2.75 1.55
C GLU A 190 -13.23 -3.17 2.72
N TYR A 191 -13.61 -2.21 3.56
CA TYR A 191 -14.56 -2.41 4.64
C TYR A 191 -15.88 -1.70 4.33
N HIS A 192 -16.94 -2.46 4.27
CA HIS A 192 -18.30 -1.98 4.05
C HIS A 192 -19.00 -1.73 5.39
N LEU A 193 -19.13 -0.47 5.81
CA LEU A 193 -19.66 -0.13 7.13
C LEU A 193 -21.09 -0.65 7.36
N GLN A 194 -21.98 -0.51 6.36
CA GLN A 194 -23.38 -0.94 6.49
C GLN A 194 -23.56 -2.45 6.57
N LYS A 195 -22.65 -3.21 5.95
CA LYS A 195 -22.69 -4.68 5.93
C LYS A 195 -21.83 -5.31 7.02
N ASP A 196 -21.02 -4.51 7.71
CA ASP A 196 -19.99 -4.98 8.64
C ASP A 196 -19.07 -6.05 7.99
N GLU A 197 -18.69 -5.84 6.73
CA GLU A 197 -17.96 -6.80 5.93
C GLU A 197 -16.59 -6.24 5.52
N MET A 198 -15.54 -6.98 5.84
CA MET A 198 -14.15 -6.69 5.43
C MET A 198 -13.75 -7.65 4.32
N ILE A 199 -13.29 -7.08 3.20
CA ILE A 199 -12.84 -7.84 2.02
C ILE A 199 -11.37 -7.51 1.78
N PHE A 200 -10.54 -8.52 1.81
CA PHE A 200 -9.12 -8.44 1.49
C PHE A 200 -8.83 -9.04 0.11
N THR A 201 -7.71 -8.68 -0.49
CA THR A 201 -7.17 -9.40 -1.66
C THR A 201 -6.73 -10.82 -1.26
N ASP A 202 -6.60 -11.73 -2.25
CA ASP A 202 -6.22 -13.13 -2.01
C ASP A 202 -4.85 -13.28 -1.32
N LYS A 203 -3.98 -12.28 -1.41
CA LYS A 203 -2.71 -12.21 -0.67
C LYS A 203 -2.88 -12.33 0.84
N PHE A 204 -4.02 -11.92 1.39
CA PHE A 204 -4.33 -12.10 2.81
C PHE A 204 -4.34 -13.58 3.19
N ARG A 205 -4.96 -14.42 2.36
CA ARG A 205 -4.97 -15.88 2.56
C ARG A 205 -3.57 -16.49 2.39
N GLU A 206 -2.79 -15.97 1.46
CA GLU A 206 -1.43 -16.45 1.21
C GLU A 206 -0.51 -16.21 2.40
N LEU A 207 -0.58 -15.01 3.00
CA LEU A 207 0.27 -14.59 4.13
C LEU A 207 -0.21 -15.16 5.47
N PHE A 208 -1.50 -15.06 5.74
CA PHE A 208 -2.05 -15.34 7.07
C PHE A 208 -2.84 -16.66 7.15
N GLY A 209 -3.23 -17.24 6.03
CA GLY A 209 -4.02 -18.48 6.00
C GLY A 209 -5.51 -18.29 6.29
N TYR A 210 -5.98 -17.07 6.51
CA TYR A 210 -7.38 -16.77 6.83
C TYR A 210 -8.22 -16.51 5.57
N ASN A 211 -9.56 -16.58 5.73
CA ASN A 211 -10.49 -16.19 4.66
C ASN A 211 -10.33 -14.69 4.36
N PRO A 212 -10.16 -14.29 3.09
CA PRO A 212 -10.06 -12.89 2.70
C PRO A 212 -11.38 -12.12 2.84
N ILE A 213 -12.52 -12.79 2.97
CA ILE A 213 -13.82 -12.16 3.21
C ILE A 213 -14.24 -12.48 4.63
N ILE A 214 -14.41 -11.43 5.45
CA ILE A 214 -14.78 -11.54 6.86
C ILE A 214 -16.09 -10.77 7.07
N CYS A 215 -17.18 -11.50 7.25
CA CYS A 215 -18.47 -10.95 7.64
C CYS A 215 -18.48 -10.66 9.15
N ASP A 216 -19.35 -9.75 9.57
CA ASP A 216 -19.51 -9.33 10.97
C ASP A 216 -18.15 -8.91 11.59
N PHE A 217 -17.38 -8.12 10.82
CA PHE A 217 -15.98 -7.81 11.16
C PHE A 217 -15.87 -7.10 12.50
N TYR A 218 -16.65 -6.06 12.73
CA TYR A 218 -16.70 -5.36 14.01
C TYR A 218 -17.44 -6.18 15.07
N SER A 219 -18.63 -6.67 14.72
CA SER A 219 -19.54 -7.37 15.64
C SER A 219 -18.93 -8.64 16.24
N CYS A 220 -18.07 -9.31 15.49
CA CYS A 220 -17.37 -10.52 15.92
C CYS A 220 -15.85 -10.30 16.13
N SER A 221 -15.42 -9.08 16.48
CA SER A 221 -13.99 -8.75 16.67
C SER A 221 -13.30 -9.66 17.70
N GLU A 222 -13.97 -10.02 18.78
CA GLU A 222 -13.45 -10.92 19.83
C GLU A 222 -13.02 -12.31 19.30
N LEU A 223 -13.66 -12.81 18.24
CA LEU A 223 -13.28 -14.11 17.63
C LEU A 223 -11.88 -14.10 17.05
N ARG A 224 -11.31 -12.93 16.76
CA ARG A 224 -9.97 -12.75 16.21
C ARG A 224 -8.87 -12.59 17.25
N ARG A 225 -9.23 -12.68 18.55
CA ARG A 225 -8.27 -12.53 19.65
C ARG A 225 -7.06 -13.45 19.53
N ASN A 226 -7.29 -14.68 19.04
CA ASN A 226 -6.21 -15.66 18.86
C ASN A 226 -5.33 -15.39 17.63
N SER A 227 -5.75 -14.50 16.74
CA SER A 227 -5.01 -14.11 15.54
C SER A 227 -4.18 -12.84 15.74
N ILE A 228 -4.42 -12.08 16.79
CA ILE A 228 -3.71 -10.86 17.14
C ILE A 228 -2.77 -11.14 18.31
N HIS A 229 -1.60 -10.51 18.32
CA HIS A 229 -0.66 -10.64 19.43
C HIS A 229 -1.29 -10.11 20.73
N PRO A 230 -1.13 -10.79 21.88
CA PRO A 230 -1.77 -10.37 23.13
C PRO A 230 -1.49 -8.92 23.53
N ASP A 231 -0.25 -8.44 23.36
CA ASP A 231 0.12 -7.06 23.71
C ASP A 231 -0.54 -6.02 22.81
N ASP A 232 -0.92 -6.38 21.58
CA ASP A 232 -1.47 -5.48 20.57
C ASP A 232 -3.00 -5.51 20.55
N TRP A 233 -3.62 -6.31 21.42
CA TRP A 233 -5.07 -6.48 21.46
C TRP A 233 -5.84 -5.17 21.69
N GLY A 234 -5.32 -4.29 22.56
CA GLY A 234 -5.89 -2.96 22.78
C GLY A 234 -5.88 -2.08 21.55
N ILE A 235 -4.77 -2.06 20.82
CA ILE A 235 -4.61 -1.31 19.57
C ILE A 235 -5.60 -1.83 18.52
N TYR A 236 -5.75 -3.15 18.43
CA TYR A 236 -6.68 -3.77 17.48
C TYR A 236 -8.15 -3.42 17.78
N LEU A 237 -8.55 -3.37 19.05
CA LEU A 237 -9.91 -2.97 19.43
C LEU A 237 -10.17 -1.49 19.09
N GLU A 238 -9.21 -0.61 19.36
CA GLU A 238 -9.29 0.81 18.98
C GLU A 238 -9.43 0.98 17.47
N LEU A 239 -8.64 0.23 16.69
CA LEU A 239 -8.78 0.16 15.23
C LEU A 239 -10.18 -0.25 14.79
N CYS A 240 -10.77 -1.27 15.41
CA CYS A 240 -12.14 -1.72 15.09
C CYS A 240 -13.17 -0.63 15.36
N GLU A 241 -13.02 0.12 16.44
CA GLU A 241 -13.90 1.27 16.76
C GLU A 241 -13.75 2.40 15.74
N GLU A 242 -12.53 2.75 15.35
CA GLU A 242 -12.26 3.77 14.32
C GLU A 242 -12.84 3.38 12.96
N LEU A 243 -12.72 2.09 12.57
CA LEU A 243 -13.35 1.54 11.36
C LEU A 243 -14.86 1.68 11.39
N LYS A 244 -15.50 1.31 12.50
CA LYS A 244 -16.95 1.41 12.69
C LYS A 244 -17.44 2.85 12.64
N GLN A 245 -16.70 3.79 13.26
CA GLN A 245 -17.05 5.20 13.28
C GLN A 245 -16.81 5.88 11.92
N GLY A 246 -16.10 5.24 10.99
CA GLY A 246 -15.76 5.80 9.71
C GLY A 246 -14.83 7.02 9.84
N LYS A 247 -13.83 6.94 10.73
CA LYS A 247 -12.79 7.98 10.83
C LYS A 247 -12.15 8.24 9.48
N SER A 248 -11.85 9.47 9.14
CA SER A 248 -11.42 9.88 7.79
C SER A 248 -10.13 9.20 7.32
N ILE A 249 -9.16 9.05 8.22
CA ILE A 249 -7.92 8.30 8.03
C ILE A 249 -7.76 7.39 9.22
N ILE A 250 -7.43 6.15 8.95
CA ILE A 250 -7.24 5.09 9.94
C ILE A 250 -5.84 4.54 9.74
N GLU A 251 -5.09 4.45 10.83
CA GLU A 251 -3.74 3.89 10.82
C GLU A 251 -3.46 3.18 12.13
N ALA A 252 -2.99 1.92 12.05
CA ALA A 252 -2.58 1.16 13.20
C ALA A 252 -1.49 0.16 12.85
N GLU A 253 -0.55 -0.07 13.79
CA GLU A 253 0.47 -1.11 13.70
C GLU A 253 0.21 -2.18 14.76
N PHE A 254 0.13 -3.42 14.34
CA PHE A 254 -0.12 -4.56 15.23
C PHE A 254 0.40 -5.85 14.59
N ARG A 255 0.56 -6.88 15.41
CA ARG A 255 1.04 -8.19 14.96
C ARG A 255 -0.12 -9.14 14.70
N ILE A 256 -0.13 -9.72 13.51
CA ILE A 256 -1.09 -10.74 13.09
C ILE A 256 -0.37 -12.08 13.01
N LYS A 257 -1.04 -13.14 13.45
CA LYS A 257 -0.53 -14.49 13.37
C LYS A 257 -0.53 -14.98 11.93
N GLY A 258 0.64 -15.33 11.44
CA GLY A 258 0.87 -15.82 10.10
C GLY A 258 0.53 -17.32 9.95
N LYS A 259 0.62 -17.81 8.72
CA LYS A 259 0.29 -19.19 8.34
C LYS A 259 1.16 -20.24 9.03
N MET A 260 2.41 -19.91 9.37
CA MET A 260 3.38 -20.78 10.07
C MET A 260 3.36 -20.60 11.59
N ASN A 261 2.29 -19.97 12.13
CA ASN A 261 2.12 -19.73 13.55
C ASN A 261 3.05 -18.67 14.16
N GLU A 262 3.81 -17.94 13.36
CA GLU A 262 4.60 -16.76 13.71
C GLU A 262 3.75 -15.50 13.77
N TYR A 263 4.23 -14.47 14.48
CA TYR A 263 3.60 -13.16 14.45
C TYR A 263 4.32 -12.26 13.45
N ILE A 264 3.56 -11.64 12.57
CA ILE A 264 4.01 -10.73 11.50
C ILE A 264 3.57 -9.32 11.85
N TRP A 265 4.50 -8.38 11.91
CA TRP A 265 4.20 -6.97 12.07
C TRP A 265 3.48 -6.43 10.83
N CYS A 266 2.33 -5.85 11.04
CA CYS A 266 1.49 -5.27 9.99
C CYS A 266 1.13 -3.83 10.33
N GLN A 267 1.11 -2.98 9.30
CA GLN A 267 0.55 -1.64 9.36
C GLN A 267 -0.71 -1.61 8.50
N LEU A 268 -1.84 -1.28 9.09
CA LEU A 268 -3.10 -1.03 8.39
C LEU A 268 -3.24 0.47 8.18
N ILE A 269 -3.47 0.87 6.93
CA ILE A 269 -3.74 2.26 6.54
C ILE A 269 -5.00 2.26 5.70
N GLY A 270 -6.00 3.06 6.09
CA GLY A 270 -7.28 3.17 5.38
C GLY A 270 -7.78 4.59 5.27
N LYS A 271 -8.58 4.83 4.23
CA LYS A 271 -9.26 6.10 3.99
C LYS A 271 -10.75 5.85 3.82
N THR A 272 -11.55 6.61 4.54
CA THR A 272 -13.01 6.54 4.48
C THR A 272 -13.55 7.27 3.26
N ILE A 273 -14.50 6.64 2.58
CA ILE A 273 -15.27 7.19 1.48
C ILE A 273 -16.66 7.50 2.01
N TYR A 274 -17.13 8.70 1.68
CA TYR A 274 -18.43 9.22 2.12
C TYR A 274 -19.39 9.33 0.94
N ASP A 275 -20.68 9.26 1.23
CA ASP A 275 -21.74 9.62 0.29
C ASP A 275 -21.89 11.16 0.16
N ASP A 276 -22.85 11.60 -0.68
CA ASP A 276 -23.11 13.03 -0.91
C ASP A 276 -23.61 13.75 0.37
N ASP A 277 -24.19 13.00 1.32
CA ASP A 277 -24.68 13.48 2.60
C ASP A 277 -23.60 13.45 3.70
N LYS A 278 -22.34 13.10 3.33
CA LYS A 278 -21.18 12.93 4.21
C LYS A 278 -21.31 11.79 5.23
N ASN A 279 -22.14 10.79 4.99
CA ASN A 279 -22.13 9.57 5.80
C ASN A 279 -21.02 8.62 5.30
N PRO A 280 -20.27 7.97 6.21
CA PRO A 280 -19.26 7.01 5.81
C PRO A 280 -19.92 5.75 5.24
N ILE A 281 -19.54 5.37 4.03
CA ILE A 281 -20.10 4.20 3.33
C ILE A 281 -19.14 3.03 3.29
N ARG A 282 -17.86 3.31 3.06
CA ARG A 282 -16.80 2.28 3.00
C ARG A 282 -15.43 2.87 3.30
N ILE A 283 -14.52 1.99 3.69
CA ILE A 283 -13.11 2.31 3.91
C ILE A 283 -12.30 1.46 2.97
N ILE A 284 -11.41 2.09 2.22
CA ILE A 284 -10.47 1.41 1.33
C ILE A 284 -9.06 1.66 1.86
N GLY A 285 -8.26 0.60 1.87
CA GLY A 285 -6.91 0.72 2.39
C GLY A 285 -6.01 -0.45 2.05
N LYS A 286 -4.91 -0.50 2.77
CA LYS A 286 -3.91 -1.56 2.64
C LYS A 286 -3.42 -2.03 4.00
N LEU A 287 -3.07 -3.29 4.05
CA LEU A 287 -2.35 -3.93 5.14
C LEU A 287 -0.95 -4.29 4.63
N VAL A 288 0.05 -3.63 5.19
CA VAL A 288 1.46 -3.73 4.79
C VAL A 288 2.20 -4.62 5.79
N ASN A 289 2.95 -5.59 5.30
CA ASN A 289 3.90 -6.33 6.14
C ASN A 289 5.13 -5.45 6.40
N ILE A 290 5.32 -5.01 7.65
CA ILE A 290 6.41 -4.15 8.08
C ILE A 290 7.48 -4.91 8.91
N ASP A 291 7.44 -6.23 8.91
CA ASP A 291 8.33 -7.08 9.72
C ASP A 291 9.81 -6.83 9.40
N THR A 292 10.14 -6.73 8.11
CA THR A 292 11.50 -6.40 7.67
C THR A 292 11.93 -5.01 8.16
N GLN A 293 11.06 -4.02 8.04
CA GLN A 293 11.36 -2.65 8.51
C GLN A 293 11.57 -2.60 10.02
N LYS A 294 10.73 -3.31 10.80
CA LYS A 294 10.88 -3.39 12.27
C LYS A 294 12.20 -4.05 12.65
N ARG A 295 12.55 -5.17 12.02
CA ARG A 295 13.83 -5.86 12.27
C ARG A 295 15.04 -5.02 11.88
N GLU A 296 14.97 -4.33 10.76
CA GLU A 296 16.03 -3.40 10.33
C GLU A 296 16.20 -2.24 11.32
N LEU A 297 15.08 -1.67 11.77
CA LEU A 297 15.10 -0.60 12.78
C LEU A 297 15.69 -1.09 14.10
N GLU A 298 15.24 -2.23 14.61
CA GLU A 298 15.79 -2.86 15.82
C GLU A 298 17.28 -3.15 15.68
N ALA A 299 17.70 -3.66 14.51
CA ALA A 299 19.12 -3.92 14.24
C ALA A 299 19.94 -2.63 14.18
N LEU A 300 19.38 -1.55 13.61
CA LEU A 300 20.01 -0.23 13.59
C LEU A 300 20.10 0.37 15.01
N GLU A 301 19.03 0.30 15.78
CA GLU A 301 19.02 0.73 17.19
C GLU A 301 20.03 -0.07 18.02
N TYR A 302 20.11 -1.39 17.83
CA TYR A 302 21.10 -2.22 18.47
C TYR A 302 22.52 -1.77 18.13
N LYS A 303 22.83 -1.57 16.85
CA LYS A 303 24.15 -1.09 16.38
C LYS A 303 24.48 0.31 16.89
N ALA A 304 23.48 1.20 16.95
CA ALA A 304 23.68 2.55 17.44
C ALA A 304 23.86 2.64 18.96
N THR A 305 23.35 1.66 19.71
CA THR A 305 23.32 1.70 21.17
C THR A 305 24.30 0.76 21.84
N ARG A 306 24.81 -0.24 21.13
CA ARG A 306 25.64 -1.31 21.69
C ARG A 306 27.05 -1.32 21.09
N ASP A 307 28.01 -1.85 21.88
CA ASP A 307 29.33 -2.22 21.40
C ASP A 307 29.21 -3.49 20.51
N PRO A 308 29.71 -3.49 19.27
CA PRO A 308 29.50 -4.62 18.34
C PRO A 308 30.20 -5.90 18.75
N LEU A 309 31.27 -5.84 19.56
CA LEU A 309 32.00 -7.02 20.01
C LEU A 309 31.34 -7.68 21.22
N THR A 310 30.97 -6.88 22.21
CA THR A 310 30.56 -7.36 23.54
C THR A 310 29.03 -7.32 23.76
N GLY A 311 28.31 -6.59 22.93
CA GLY A 311 26.84 -6.43 23.00
C GLY A 311 26.35 -5.65 24.23
N VAL A 312 27.23 -5.06 25.04
CA VAL A 312 26.84 -4.11 26.09
C VAL A 312 26.64 -2.71 25.52
N TYR A 313 26.18 -1.75 26.31
CA TYR A 313 26.01 -0.37 25.79
C TYR A 313 27.37 0.19 25.35
N ASN A 314 27.35 0.96 24.25
CA ASN A 314 28.52 1.74 23.86
C ASN A 314 28.72 2.93 24.80
N LYS A 315 29.87 3.60 24.70
CA LYS A 315 30.26 4.71 25.56
C LYS A 315 29.17 5.82 25.64
N GLU A 316 28.66 6.26 24.48
CA GLU A 316 27.70 7.36 24.41
C GLU A 316 26.38 7.03 25.12
N ILE A 317 25.84 5.86 24.88
CA ILE A 317 24.58 5.41 25.48
C ILE A 317 24.76 5.12 26.97
N THR A 318 25.90 4.58 27.39
CA THR A 318 26.24 4.36 28.81
C THR A 318 26.16 5.67 29.59
N ILE A 319 26.81 6.71 29.11
CA ILE A 319 26.77 8.06 29.70
C ILE A 319 25.34 8.58 29.81
N LYS A 320 24.63 8.59 28.66
CA LYS A 320 23.23 9.10 28.59
C LYS A 320 22.29 8.37 29.55
N LYS A 321 22.42 7.04 29.64
CA LYS A 321 21.56 6.24 30.53
C LYS A 321 21.85 6.49 32.00
N ILE A 322 23.12 6.56 32.38
CA ILE A 322 23.53 6.83 33.79
C ILE A 322 23.04 8.24 34.20
N ASP A 323 23.30 9.26 33.42
CA ASP A 323 22.87 10.63 33.74
C ASP A 323 21.33 10.77 33.79
N LYS A 324 20.63 10.12 32.87
CA LYS A 324 19.15 10.05 32.90
C LYS A 324 18.66 9.35 34.16
N PHE A 325 19.30 8.25 34.56
CA PHE A 325 18.94 7.51 35.77
C PHE A 325 19.15 8.35 37.04
N ILE A 326 20.33 8.96 37.18
CA ILE A 326 20.67 9.84 38.32
C ILE A 326 19.69 11.01 38.40
N SER A 327 19.38 11.65 37.26
CA SER A 327 18.45 12.80 37.20
C SER A 327 17.05 12.45 37.72
N GLY A 328 16.59 11.22 37.47
CA GLY A 328 15.29 10.72 37.94
C GLY A 328 15.31 10.19 39.38
N ASN A 329 16.48 9.89 39.94
CA ASN A 329 16.64 9.20 41.23
C ASN A 329 17.66 9.90 42.16
N ARG A 330 17.57 11.22 42.26
CA ARG A 330 18.55 12.07 42.98
C ARG A 330 18.74 11.76 44.44
N ASN A 331 17.78 11.16 45.12
CA ASN A 331 17.83 10.81 46.53
C ASN A 331 18.26 9.37 46.79
N GLY A 332 18.55 8.59 45.72
CA GLY A 332 18.97 7.22 45.79
C GLY A 332 20.48 7.09 46.08
N LEU A 333 20.86 5.93 46.54
CA LEU A 333 22.26 5.52 46.61
C LEU A 333 22.58 4.70 45.36
N HIS A 334 23.64 5.06 44.62
CA HIS A 334 24.03 4.40 43.37
C HIS A 334 25.53 4.13 43.38
N VAL A 335 25.96 3.12 42.66
CA VAL A 335 27.38 2.77 42.54
C VAL A 335 27.78 2.71 41.09
N LEU A 336 28.91 3.32 40.74
CA LEU A 336 29.60 3.14 39.49
C LEU A 336 30.89 2.39 39.70
N MET A 337 31.07 1.29 38.99
CA MET A 337 32.32 0.52 38.95
C MET A 337 32.98 0.74 37.59
N PHE A 338 34.27 1.10 37.63
CA PHE A 338 35.12 1.18 36.46
C PHE A 338 36.06 -0.03 36.45
N VAL A 339 35.89 -0.88 35.44
CA VAL A 339 36.58 -2.16 35.33
C VAL A 339 37.56 -2.09 34.16
N ASP A 340 38.84 -2.45 34.43
CA ASP A 340 39.88 -2.44 33.41
C ASP A 340 40.68 -3.75 33.50
N PHE A 341 40.97 -4.40 32.36
CA PHE A 341 41.68 -5.66 32.33
C PHE A 341 43.18 -5.48 32.41
N ASP A 342 43.76 -6.15 33.38
CA ASP A 342 45.18 -6.06 33.62
C ASP A 342 45.97 -6.67 32.45
N ASP A 343 46.95 -5.87 31.97
CA ASP A 343 47.87 -6.31 30.90
C ASP A 343 47.20 -6.74 29.57
N PHE A 344 45.99 -6.32 29.30
CA PHE A 344 45.24 -6.68 28.09
C PHE A 344 46.01 -6.40 26.81
N LYS A 345 46.76 -5.28 26.76
CA LYS A 345 47.64 -4.97 25.63
C LYS A 345 48.68 -6.07 25.40
N LYS A 346 49.26 -6.65 26.47
CA LYS A 346 50.24 -7.75 26.35
C LYS A 346 49.57 -9.00 25.76
N ILE A 347 48.31 -9.26 26.14
CA ILE A 347 47.53 -10.37 25.56
C ILE A 347 47.39 -10.16 24.04
N ASN A 348 46.98 -8.97 23.60
CA ASN A 348 46.87 -8.66 22.18
C ASN A 348 48.24 -8.75 21.45
N ASP A 349 49.29 -8.20 22.04
CA ASP A 349 50.62 -8.21 21.42
C ASP A 349 51.20 -9.61 21.31
N THR A 350 50.88 -10.51 22.28
CA THR A 350 51.40 -11.87 22.31
C THR A 350 50.58 -12.87 21.51
N TYR A 351 49.25 -12.76 21.57
CA TYR A 351 48.34 -13.79 21.04
C TYR A 351 47.46 -13.26 19.87
N GLY A 352 47.57 -11.99 19.55
CA GLY A 352 46.79 -11.34 18.51
C GLY A 352 45.40 -10.86 18.94
N HIS A 353 44.86 -9.88 18.20
CA HIS A 353 43.59 -9.25 18.53
C HIS A 353 42.38 -10.21 18.53
N LEU A 354 42.40 -11.25 17.68
CA LEU A 354 41.29 -12.24 17.67
C LEU A 354 41.13 -12.97 18.97
N LEU A 355 42.25 -13.27 19.67
CA LEU A 355 42.19 -13.88 20.97
C LEU A 355 41.81 -12.88 22.06
N GLY A 356 42.33 -11.65 22.00
CA GLY A 356 41.87 -10.57 22.87
C GLY A 356 40.36 -10.32 22.81
N ASP A 357 39.77 -10.34 21.60
CA ASP A 357 38.33 -10.24 21.43
C ASP A 357 37.57 -11.38 22.15
N LYS A 358 38.07 -12.61 22.10
CA LYS A 358 37.46 -13.74 22.82
C LYS A 358 37.58 -13.58 24.34
N VAL A 359 38.68 -13.04 24.82
CA VAL A 359 38.87 -12.72 26.26
C VAL A 359 37.83 -11.65 26.66
N LEU A 360 37.66 -10.59 25.92
CA LEU A 360 36.63 -9.54 26.20
C LEU A 360 35.21 -10.11 26.22
N ILE A 361 34.88 -11.01 25.30
CA ILE A 361 33.54 -11.66 25.27
C ILE A 361 33.36 -12.54 26.52
N HIS A 362 34.37 -13.30 26.91
CA HIS A 362 34.34 -14.13 28.12
C HIS A 362 34.10 -13.29 29.37
N VAL A 363 34.87 -12.24 29.50
CA VAL A 363 34.83 -11.36 30.66
C VAL A 363 33.47 -10.65 30.78
N ILE A 364 32.94 -10.17 29.68
CA ILE A 364 31.60 -9.54 29.73
C ILE A 364 30.52 -10.56 30.11
N GLY A 365 30.72 -11.84 29.79
CA GLY A 365 29.87 -12.93 30.28
C GLY A 365 29.91 -13.01 31.81
N CYS A 366 31.11 -12.97 32.42
CA CYS A 366 31.28 -12.98 33.88
C CYS A 366 30.64 -11.75 34.55
N ILE A 367 30.73 -10.57 33.92
CA ILE A 367 30.05 -9.36 34.42
C ILE A 367 28.53 -9.54 34.38
N LYS A 368 27.96 -9.97 33.25
CA LYS A 368 26.52 -10.19 33.09
C LYS A 368 25.91 -11.23 34.01
N GLU A 369 26.68 -12.25 34.39
CA GLU A 369 26.22 -13.27 35.34
C GLU A 369 26.03 -12.72 36.76
N ARG A 370 26.73 -11.66 37.13
CA ARG A 370 26.70 -11.08 38.46
C ARG A 370 25.86 -9.83 38.61
N PHE A 371 25.59 -9.20 37.51
CA PHE A 371 24.79 -7.98 37.44
C PHE A 371 23.55 -8.22 36.58
N HIS A 372 22.37 -8.02 37.14
CA HIS A 372 21.09 -8.42 36.55
C HIS A 372 20.55 -7.43 35.47
N GLU A 373 19.50 -7.84 34.78
CA GLU A 373 18.73 -6.94 33.91
C GLU A 373 18.16 -5.76 34.73
N GLY A 374 18.58 -4.55 34.40
CA GLY A 374 18.23 -3.30 35.10
C GLY A 374 19.47 -2.49 35.44
N GLU A 375 20.63 -3.10 35.48
CA GLU A 375 21.91 -2.44 35.68
C GLU A 375 22.50 -2.00 34.34
N ILE A 376 23.23 -0.86 34.34
CA ILE A 376 23.78 -0.31 33.11
C ILE A 376 25.21 -0.82 32.96
N ILE A 377 25.42 -1.71 31.97
CA ILE A 377 26.76 -2.22 31.65
C ILE A 377 27.17 -1.63 30.31
N GLY A 378 28.32 -0.97 30.23
CA GLY A 378 28.83 -0.35 29.04
C GLY A 378 30.34 -0.54 28.85
N ARG A 379 30.77 -0.52 27.56
CA ARG A 379 32.18 -0.48 27.18
C ARG A 379 32.54 0.97 26.81
N ILE A 380 33.55 1.50 27.49
CA ILE A 380 33.97 2.89 27.34
C ILE A 380 35.10 3.02 26.32
N GLY A 381 35.97 2.02 26.23
CA GLY A 381 37.05 1.94 25.25
C GLY A 381 37.88 0.69 25.47
N GLY A 382 38.55 0.18 24.43
CA GLY A 382 39.52 -0.92 24.57
C GLY A 382 39.06 -2.06 25.48
N ASP A 383 39.70 -2.12 26.63
CA ASP A 383 39.52 -3.08 27.74
C ASP A 383 38.78 -2.48 28.95
N GLU A 384 38.22 -1.26 28.80
CA GLU A 384 37.57 -0.52 29.88
C GLU A 384 36.03 -0.69 29.84
N PHE A 385 35.47 -1.10 30.98
CA PHE A 385 34.01 -1.29 31.14
C PHE A 385 33.50 -0.51 32.36
N VAL A 386 32.22 -0.10 32.24
CA VAL A 386 31.48 0.51 33.34
C VAL A 386 30.32 -0.37 33.72
N VAL A 387 30.14 -0.60 35.01
CA VAL A 387 28.94 -1.20 35.61
C VAL A 387 28.34 -0.17 36.55
N PHE A 388 27.06 0.20 36.29
CA PHE A 388 26.34 1.11 37.17
C PHE A 388 25.12 0.42 37.77
N VAL A 389 25.07 0.44 39.12
CA VAL A 389 24.00 -0.16 39.93
C VAL A 389 23.20 0.95 40.58
N GLY A 390 21.92 1.02 40.27
CA GLY A 390 21.03 2.09 40.73
C GLY A 390 20.18 1.66 41.95
N ASN A 391 19.77 2.66 42.77
CA ASN A 391 18.84 2.49 43.91
C ASN A 391 19.21 1.35 44.84
N ILE A 392 20.48 1.26 45.19
CA ILE A 392 20.95 0.25 46.14
C ILE A 392 20.49 0.58 47.57
N THR A 393 20.16 -0.47 48.32
CA THR A 393 19.79 -0.37 49.74
C THR A 393 20.95 -0.72 50.66
N ASN A 394 21.89 -1.52 50.15
CA ASN A 394 23.03 -1.97 50.91
C ASN A 394 24.28 -1.98 50.02
N ILE A 395 25.23 -1.10 50.32
CA ILE A 395 26.50 -1.01 49.57
C ILE A 395 27.31 -2.27 49.68
N ASN A 396 27.23 -2.99 50.82
CA ASN A 396 28.03 -4.21 51.04
C ASN A 396 27.67 -5.33 50.05
N GLU A 397 26.41 -5.35 49.55
CA GLU A 397 25.98 -6.29 48.51
C GLU A 397 26.74 -6.03 47.21
N VAL A 398 26.82 -4.77 46.80
CA VAL A 398 27.52 -4.35 45.58
C VAL A 398 29.03 -4.58 45.70
N LEU A 399 29.61 -4.30 46.87
CA LEU A 399 31.02 -4.59 47.13
C LEU A 399 31.32 -6.12 47.12
N ASN A 400 30.38 -6.91 47.62
CA ASN A 400 30.47 -8.38 47.52
C ASN A 400 30.43 -8.87 46.08
N ASN A 401 29.55 -8.27 45.26
CA ASN A 401 29.48 -8.57 43.83
C ASN A 401 30.80 -8.17 43.12
N ALA A 402 31.35 -6.99 43.46
CA ALA A 402 32.65 -6.56 42.93
C ALA A 402 33.80 -7.54 43.32
N LYS A 403 33.79 -8.02 44.56
CA LYS A 403 34.74 -9.04 45.05
C LYS A 403 34.58 -10.35 44.27
N GLN A 404 33.35 -10.84 44.15
CA GLN A 404 33.08 -12.08 43.40
C GLN A 404 33.43 -11.93 41.91
N LEU A 405 33.19 -10.77 41.31
CA LEU A 405 33.60 -10.48 39.93
C LEU A 405 35.13 -10.55 39.80
N LYS A 406 35.86 -9.88 40.70
CA LYS A 406 37.33 -9.93 40.75
C LYS A 406 37.83 -11.38 40.84
N GLU A 407 37.26 -12.19 41.75
CA GLU A 407 37.62 -13.59 41.92
C GLU A 407 37.32 -14.44 40.68
N ALA A 408 36.22 -14.17 39.98
CA ALA A 408 35.87 -14.86 38.75
C ALA A 408 36.75 -14.48 37.55
N LEU A 409 37.30 -13.26 37.56
CA LEU A 409 38.21 -12.79 36.54
C LEU A 409 39.68 -13.13 36.82
N ASP A 410 40.02 -13.52 38.08
CA ASP A 410 41.35 -14.04 38.42
C ASP A 410 41.42 -15.53 38.06
N THR A 411 41.42 -15.82 36.77
CA THR A 411 41.35 -17.20 36.27
C THR A 411 42.24 -17.40 35.04
N VAL A 412 42.32 -18.64 34.60
CA VAL A 412 42.98 -19.02 33.35
C VAL A 412 41.92 -19.22 32.27
N PHE A 413 42.04 -18.47 31.22
CA PHE A 413 41.20 -18.61 30.03
C PHE A 413 41.89 -19.55 29.03
N ASP A 414 41.29 -20.71 28.82
CA ASP A 414 41.82 -21.71 27.89
C ASP A 414 41.15 -21.57 26.52
N TYR A 415 41.96 -21.43 25.48
CA TYR A 415 41.51 -21.36 24.12
C TYR A 415 42.54 -21.93 23.14
N ASN A 416 42.17 -22.97 22.36
CA ASN A 416 43.04 -23.60 21.35
C ASN A 416 44.45 -23.93 21.89
N ASP A 417 44.54 -24.73 22.94
CA ASP A 417 45.79 -25.14 23.59
C ASP A 417 46.63 -24.00 24.21
N GLN A 418 46.05 -22.80 24.32
CA GLN A 418 46.69 -21.66 24.99
C GLN A 418 45.97 -21.35 26.31
N SER A 419 46.72 -21.27 27.37
CA SER A 419 46.23 -20.93 28.73
C SER A 419 46.69 -19.52 29.09
N ILE A 420 45.74 -18.61 29.20
CA ILE A 420 46.00 -17.19 29.42
C ILE A 420 45.49 -16.79 30.79
N LYS A 421 46.38 -16.28 31.62
CA LYS A 421 45.95 -15.71 32.90
C LYS A 421 45.28 -14.36 32.65
N ILE A 422 44.06 -14.20 33.17
CA ILE A 422 43.29 -12.99 33.13
C ILE A 422 43.14 -12.45 34.55
N SER A 423 43.22 -11.14 34.72
CA SER A 423 42.80 -10.44 35.92
C SER A 423 42.25 -9.07 35.58
N ALA A 424 41.52 -8.46 36.49
CA ALA A 424 41.00 -7.12 36.33
C ALA A 424 41.17 -6.29 37.61
N SER A 425 41.39 -5.02 37.40
CA SER A 425 41.38 -4.00 38.44
C SER A 425 40.06 -3.22 38.38
N ILE A 426 39.47 -2.93 39.56
CA ILE A 426 38.15 -2.29 39.65
C ILE A 426 38.22 -1.06 40.56
N GLY A 427 37.87 0.11 40.01
CA GLY A 427 37.67 1.32 40.79
C GLY A 427 36.16 1.59 40.99
N ILE A 428 35.78 1.99 42.19
CA ILE A 428 34.37 2.13 42.59
C ILE A 428 34.13 3.55 43.11
N SER A 429 33.10 4.21 42.62
CA SER A 429 32.60 5.47 43.14
C SER A 429 31.15 5.36 43.56
N VAL A 430 30.74 6.15 44.58
CA VAL A 430 29.42 6.06 45.21
C VAL A 430 28.72 7.39 45.09
N TYR A 431 27.54 7.40 44.43
CA TYR A 431 26.66 8.55 44.40
C TYR A 431 25.82 8.65 45.69
N PRO A 432 25.63 9.83 46.27
CA PRO A 432 26.12 11.15 45.85
C PRO A 432 27.50 11.54 46.34
N GLU A 433 28.13 10.73 47.22
CA GLU A 433 29.38 11.09 47.92
C GLU A 433 30.56 11.33 46.98
N SER A 434 30.65 10.56 45.90
CA SER A 434 31.73 10.67 44.92
C SER A 434 31.34 11.48 43.66
N GLY A 435 30.21 12.19 43.66
CA GLY A 435 29.79 13.03 42.56
C GLY A 435 28.31 12.96 42.24
N HIS A 436 27.82 13.92 41.44
CA HIS A 436 26.40 14.11 41.15
C HIS A 436 26.02 13.83 39.70
N HIS A 437 26.96 13.50 38.83
CA HIS A 437 26.78 13.15 37.43
C HIS A 437 27.87 12.20 36.96
N TYR A 438 27.68 11.57 35.81
CA TYR A 438 28.55 10.53 35.29
C TYR A 438 30.03 10.95 35.28
N GLU A 439 30.37 12.15 34.80
CA GLU A 439 31.76 12.59 34.64
C GLU A 439 32.50 12.65 35.97
N GLN A 440 31.84 13.06 37.07
CA GLN A 440 32.44 13.07 38.40
C GLN A 440 32.60 11.63 38.93
N LEU A 441 31.57 10.82 38.76
CA LEU A 441 31.63 9.43 39.25
C LEU A 441 32.72 8.62 38.54
N ILE A 442 32.80 8.72 37.19
CA ILE A 442 33.80 7.99 36.42
C ILE A 442 35.23 8.49 36.76
N TYR A 443 35.41 9.83 36.89
CA TYR A 443 36.71 10.38 37.29
C TYR A 443 37.17 9.84 38.63
N ASN A 444 36.29 9.80 39.64
CA ASN A 444 36.61 9.33 40.96
C ASN A 444 36.78 7.79 41.03
N ALA A 445 36.04 7.05 40.24
CA ALA A 445 36.25 5.62 40.05
C ALA A 445 37.61 5.34 39.39
N ASP A 446 38.02 6.14 38.38
CA ASP A 446 39.34 6.03 37.74
C ASP A 446 40.48 6.29 38.72
N GLN A 447 40.36 7.29 39.61
CA GLN A 447 41.35 7.53 40.68
C GLN A 447 41.49 6.33 41.61
N ALA A 448 40.40 5.67 41.96
CA ALA A 448 40.44 4.45 42.76
C ALA A 448 41.08 3.28 41.98
N LEU A 449 40.73 3.13 40.70
CA LEU A 449 41.31 2.14 39.80
C LEU A 449 42.84 2.31 39.65
N TYR A 450 43.28 3.55 39.47
CA TYR A 450 44.73 3.87 39.41
C TYR A 450 45.47 3.38 40.66
N GLN A 451 44.90 3.65 41.84
CA GLN A 451 45.50 3.15 43.10
C GLN A 451 45.56 1.63 43.18
N VAL A 452 44.55 0.91 42.63
CA VAL A 452 44.58 -0.56 42.53
C VAL A 452 45.76 -1.00 41.66
N LYS A 453 45.93 -0.37 40.51
CA LYS A 453 47.01 -0.68 39.56
C LYS A 453 48.41 -0.46 40.17
N GLU A 454 48.59 0.64 40.92
CA GLU A 454 49.86 0.91 41.65
C GLU A 454 50.16 -0.09 42.75
N LYS A 455 49.13 -0.62 43.43
CA LYS A 455 49.31 -1.61 44.51
C LYS A 455 49.53 -3.05 44.05
N GLY A 456 49.57 -3.30 42.75
CA GLY A 456 49.90 -4.62 42.22
C GLY A 456 48.79 -5.24 41.38
N LYS A 457 47.74 -4.47 41.00
CA LYS A 457 46.61 -4.90 40.18
C LYS A 457 45.73 -5.98 40.83
N ASN A 458 44.78 -6.56 40.05
CA ASN A 458 43.94 -7.69 40.46
C ASN A 458 43.24 -7.48 41.80
N ASP A 459 42.65 -6.31 42.04
CA ASP A 459 41.93 -5.95 43.25
C ASP A 459 40.82 -4.92 42.93
N PHE A 460 40.05 -4.51 43.93
CA PHE A 460 39.10 -3.42 43.81
C PHE A 460 39.27 -2.39 44.92
N MET A 461 38.90 -1.15 44.66
CA MET A 461 38.94 -0.06 45.63
C MET A 461 37.78 0.90 45.50
N VAL A 462 37.21 1.30 46.64
CA VAL A 462 36.23 2.38 46.71
C VAL A 462 36.94 3.73 46.82
N TYR A 463 36.62 4.65 45.98
CA TYR A 463 37.11 6.02 46.09
C TYR A 463 36.71 6.65 47.42
N LYS A 464 37.69 7.21 48.09
CA LYS A 464 37.48 8.03 49.32
C LYS A 464 37.89 9.43 49.04
N PRO A 465 36.97 10.43 49.18
CA PRO A 465 37.38 11.84 49.09
C PRO A 465 38.53 12.13 50.04
N ALA A 466 39.52 12.89 49.62
CA ALA A 466 40.54 13.42 50.52
C ALA A 466 39.84 14.31 51.54
N ILE A 467 40.01 13.99 52.83
CA ILE A 467 39.47 14.74 53.95
C ILE A 467 40.21 16.10 54.05
#